data_82e3404cd50e3d708e7c78288b77128a
#
_entry.id   82e3404cd50e3d708e7c78288b77128a
#
_cell.length_a   1.000
_cell.length_b   1.000
_cell.length_c   1.000
_cell.angle_alpha   90.00
_cell.angle_beta   90.00
_cell.angle_gamma   90.00
#
_symmetry.space_group_name_H-M   'P 1'
#
loop_
_entity.id
_entity.type
_entity.pdbx_description
1 polymer ?
#
loop_
_entity_poly.entity_id
_entity_poly.type
_entity_poly.pdbx_seq_one_letter_code
_entity_poly.pdbx_strand_id
1 'polypeptide(L)'
;MTSMFRQSTDRLTVWLFALCLLFPFSKLSSAWRNTATQDKAFSISAVSKASPDSIMPERLTFPDSVALAAPETAGRSVSSLVAYLKQHLSTDDQLARAIYTWVSRNIKYNVYITYTSRNEEADETKEIQKILSERKGICQDYALLFKALVKEAGMDAYVIDGYNRRDGALLPDPHEWCAAKVSGKWYMFDPTWGAGFVENYQFIPSP
;
A
#
# COMPACT_ATOMS: atom_id res chain seq x y z
N MET A 1 58.37 -3.80 21.90
CA MET A 1 58.29 -3.70 20.42
C MET A 1 57.08 -2.86 20.05
N THR A 2 57.35 -1.67 19.62
CA THR A 2 56.46 -0.55 19.30
C THR A 2 55.85 -0.75 17.91
N SER A 3 54.56 -0.62 17.75
CA SER A 3 53.99 -0.41 16.43
C SER A 3 52.98 0.75 16.47
N MET A 4 53.23 1.70 15.61
CA MET A 4 52.68 3.02 15.50
C MET A 4 51.23 2.99 14.96
N PHE A 5 50.37 3.75 15.65
CA PHE A 5 49.09 4.22 15.09
C PHE A 5 49.36 5.36 14.10
N ARG A 6 48.93 5.17 12.86
CA ARG A 6 48.95 6.24 11.84
C ARG A 6 47.52 6.81 11.73
N GLN A 7 47.33 7.98 12.28
CA GLN A 7 46.12 8.79 12.05
C GLN A 7 46.19 9.37 10.63
N SER A 8 45.17 9.05 9.83
CA SER A 8 44.89 9.74 8.56
C SER A 8 43.79 10.78 8.87
N THR A 9 44.19 12.04 8.90
CA THR A 9 43.27 13.18 9.01
C THR A 9 42.85 13.59 7.62
N ASP A 10 41.61 13.21 7.22
CA ASP A 10 41.01 13.73 6.01
C ASP A 10 40.60 15.20 6.19
N ARG A 11 41.36 16.09 5.53
CA ARG A 11 41.17 17.54 5.49
C ARG A 11 40.02 17.99 4.55
N LEU A 12 39.08 17.13 4.17
CA LEU A 12 38.01 17.44 3.22
C LEU A 12 36.68 17.87 3.85
N THR A 13 36.54 17.76 5.18
CA THR A 13 35.25 18.04 5.87
C THR A 13 35.09 19.48 6.34
N VAL A 14 36.09 20.33 6.23
CA VAL A 14 36.07 21.69 6.82
C VAL A 14 35.60 22.78 5.83
N TRP A 15 35.51 22.52 4.54
CA TRP A 15 35.14 23.54 3.53
C TRP A 15 33.68 23.59 3.15
N LEU A 16 32.85 22.66 3.61
CA LEU A 16 31.40 22.65 3.29
C LEU A 16 30.54 23.44 4.30
N PHE A 17 31.06 23.82 5.44
CA PHE A 17 30.32 24.62 6.44
C PHE A 17 30.48 26.15 6.30
N ALA A 18 31.40 26.62 5.49
CA ALA A 18 31.62 28.06 5.32
C ALA A 18 30.80 28.73 4.24
N LEU A 19 30.05 27.97 3.41
CA LEU A 19 29.25 28.54 2.30
C LEU A 19 27.76 28.73 2.63
N CYS A 20 27.30 28.28 3.81
CA CYS A 20 25.89 28.43 4.23
C CYS A 20 25.57 29.74 4.96
N LEU A 21 26.55 30.61 5.21
CA LEU A 21 26.32 31.81 6.02
C LEU A 21 26.15 33.12 5.22
N LEU A 22 26.11 33.09 3.90
CA LEU A 22 26.01 34.32 3.08
C LEU A 22 24.72 34.46 2.27
N PHE A 23 23.73 33.57 2.45
CA PHE A 23 22.41 33.79 1.86
C PHE A 23 21.42 34.23 2.93
N PRO A 24 20.83 35.44 2.81
CA PRO A 24 19.84 35.90 3.78
C PRO A 24 18.57 35.04 3.66
N PHE A 25 18.18 34.46 4.79
CA PHE A 25 17.01 33.59 4.98
C PHE A 25 15.66 34.24 4.63
N SER A 26 15.66 35.52 4.20
CA SER A 26 14.46 36.29 3.90
C SER A 26 13.86 36.08 2.49
N LYS A 27 14.55 35.36 1.60
CA LYS A 27 14.04 35.12 0.23
C LYS A 27 13.49 33.72 -0.03
N LEU A 28 13.54 32.79 0.92
CA LEU A 28 12.95 31.46 0.74
C LEU A 28 11.47 31.38 1.13
N SER A 29 10.93 32.38 1.83
CA SER A 29 9.54 32.34 2.28
C SER A 29 8.52 32.84 1.24
N SER A 30 8.95 33.43 0.12
CA SER A 30 8.04 33.92 -0.92
C SER A 30 7.83 32.94 -2.08
N ALA A 31 8.75 31.99 -2.30
CA ALA A 31 8.61 31.00 -3.37
C ALA A 31 7.61 29.87 -3.04
N TRP A 32 7.35 29.62 -1.75
CA TRP A 32 6.39 28.58 -1.31
C TRP A 32 4.95 29.08 -1.24
N ARG A 33 4.71 30.40 -1.34
CA ARG A 33 3.36 30.95 -1.24
C ARG A 33 2.65 31.13 -2.58
N ASN A 34 3.33 30.99 -3.72
CA ASN A 34 2.72 31.23 -5.03
C ASN A 34 2.46 29.97 -5.87
N THR A 35 2.70 28.76 -5.36
CA THR A 35 2.31 27.52 -6.03
C THR A 35 1.02 26.89 -5.49
N ALA A 36 0.41 27.50 -4.46
CA ALA A 36 -0.81 26.98 -3.82
C ALA A 36 -2.13 27.54 -4.44
N THR A 37 -2.08 28.23 -5.57
CA THR A 37 -3.29 28.83 -6.17
C THR A 37 -3.40 28.59 -7.67
N GLN A 38 -3.28 27.32 -8.07
CA GLN A 38 -3.83 26.82 -9.35
C GLN A 38 -4.14 25.30 -9.32
N ASP A 39 -4.45 24.77 -8.16
CA ASP A 39 -5.21 23.51 -8.14
C ASP A 39 -6.65 23.88 -8.49
N LYS A 40 -7.00 23.63 -9.77
CA LYS A 40 -8.39 23.59 -10.20
C LYS A 40 -9.12 22.70 -9.21
N ALA A 41 -10.00 23.30 -8.40
CA ALA A 41 -10.93 22.56 -7.59
C ALA A 41 -11.56 21.48 -8.49
N PHE A 42 -11.21 20.22 -8.23
CA PHE A 42 -11.86 19.10 -8.89
C PHE A 42 -13.30 19.11 -8.37
N SER A 43 -14.17 19.71 -9.17
CA SER A 43 -15.60 19.78 -8.89
C SER A 43 -16.15 18.35 -8.89
N ILE A 44 -16.44 17.82 -7.71
CA ILE A 44 -17.16 16.57 -7.50
C ILE A 44 -18.65 16.81 -7.83
N SER A 45 -18.94 17.38 -8.99
CA SER A 45 -20.31 17.65 -9.44
C SER A 45 -20.89 16.57 -10.35
N ALA A 46 -20.25 15.41 -10.47
CA ALA A 46 -20.74 14.32 -11.29
C ALA A 46 -20.65 12.96 -10.58
N VAL A 47 -20.85 12.91 -9.26
CA VAL A 47 -21.34 11.67 -8.67
C VAL A 47 -22.84 11.62 -9.00
N SER A 48 -23.14 11.04 -10.14
CA SER A 48 -24.50 10.59 -10.45
C SER A 48 -25.03 9.86 -9.22
N LYS A 49 -26.18 10.30 -8.69
CA LYS A 49 -26.96 9.55 -7.72
C LYS A 49 -27.32 8.20 -8.36
N ALA A 50 -26.43 7.22 -8.27
CA ALA A 50 -26.80 5.84 -8.50
C ALA A 50 -27.81 5.48 -7.42
N SER A 51 -29.00 5.09 -7.86
CA SER A 51 -30.06 4.61 -6.98
C SER A 51 -29.52 3.43 -6.14
N PRO A 52 -29.82 3.33 -4.82
CA PRO A 52 -29.37 2.23 -3.97
C PRO A 52 -29.80 0.84 -4.48
N ASP A 53 -30.76 0.77 -5.39
CA ASP A 53 -31.36 -0.47 -5.88
C ASP A 53 -30.63 -1.10 -7.07
N SER A 54 -29.52 -0.53 -7.53
CA SER A 54 -28.72 -1.08 -8.63
C SER A 54 -27.32 -1.53 -8.21
N ILE A 55 -27.19 -2.17 -7.05
CA ILE A 55 -26.00 -2.97 -6.78
C ILE A 55 -26.09 -4.25 -7.61
N MET A 56 -25.79 -4.11 -8.90
CA MET A 56 -25.48 -5.27 -9.71
C MET A 56 -24.25 -5.91 -9.08
N PRO A 57 -24.26 -7.24 -8.83
CA PRO A 57 -23.07 -7.90 -8.35
C PRO A 57 -21.92 -7.56 -9.31
N GLU A 58 -20.81 -7.05 -8.76
CA GLU A 58 -19.67 -6.63 -9.58
C GLU A 58 -19.27 -7.81 -10.46
N ARG A 59 -19.40 -7.64 -11.78
CA ARG A 59 -19.16 -8.72 -12.71
C ARG A 59 -17.68 -9.04 -12.69
N LEU A 60 -17.34 -10.26 -12.29
CA LEU A 60 -15.97 -10.74 -12.31
C LEU A 60 -15.34 -10.47 -13.68
N THR A 61 -14.21 -9.80 -13.68
CA THR A 61 -13.41 -9.54 -14.87
C THR A 61 -12.46 -10.71 -15.16
N PHE A 62 -11.85 -10.73 -16.32
CA PHE A 62 -10.86 -11.76 -16.66
C PHE A 62 -9.71 -11.85 -15.64
N PRO A 63 -9.08 -10.74 -15.18
CA PRO A 63 -8.08 -10.79 -14.11
C PRO A 63 -8.60 -11.39 -12.79
N ASP A 64 -9.84 -11.11 -12.41
CA ASP A 64 -10.45 -11.73 -11.23
C ASP A 64 -10.55 -13.24 -11.36
N SER A 65 -11.00 -13.70 -12.52
CA SER A 65 -11.10 -15.14 -12.81
C SER A 65 -9.74 -15.83 -12.75
N VAL A 66 -8.69 -15.21 -13.26
CA VAL A 66 -7.31 -15.72 -13.17
C VAL A 66 -6.86 -15.78 -11.71
N ALA A 67 -7.11 -14.73 -10.93
CA ALA A 67 -6.74 -14.70 -9.51
C ALA A 67 -7.45 -15.81 -8.71
N LEU A 68 -8.75 -16.00 -8.95
CA LEU A 68 -9.55 -17.03 -8.26
C LEU A 68 -9.20 -18.46 -8.69
N ALA A 69 -8.70 -18.64 -9.92
CA ALA A 69 -8.24 -19.92 -10.41
C ALA A 69 -6.79 -20.27 -10.01
N ALA A 70 -6.09 -19.38 -9.31
CA ALA A 70 -4.72 -19.61 -8.89
C ALA A 70 -4.62 -20.86 -8.00
N PRO A 71 -3.78 -21.86 -8.37
CA PRO A 71 -3.64 -23.06 -7.58
C PRO A 71 -3.00 -22.73 -6.22
N GLU A 72 -3.30 -23.53 -5.21
CA GLU A 72 -2.77 -23.30 -3.85
C GLU A 72 -1.23 -23.23 -3.83
N THR A 73 -0.57 -24.01 -4.67
CA THR A 73 0.88 -24.00 -4.82
C THR A 73 1.42 -22.64 -5.28
N ALA A 74 0.69 -21.91 -6.13
CA ALA A 74 1.07 -20.55 -6.54
C ALA A 74 1.01 -19.59 -5.36
N GLY A 75 0.02 -19.73 -4.48
CA GLY A 75 -0.15 -18.84 -3.33
C GLY A 75 0.81 -19.10 -2.15
N ARG A 76 1.82 -19.97 -2.27
CA ARG A 76 2.76 -20.26 -1.18
C ARG A 76 3.85 -19.22 -0.98
N SER A 77 4.15 -18.43 -2.00
CA SER A 77 5.11 -17.33 -1.92
C SER A 77 4.69 -16.16 -2.82
N VAL A 78 5.21 -14.98 -2.54
CA VAL A 78 5.02 -13.78 -3.37
C VAL A 78 5.46 -14.05 -4.81
N SER A 79 6.66 -14.60 -4.99
CA SER A 79 7.23 -14.84 -6.32
C SER A 79 6.46 -15.89 -7.12
N SER A 80 6.00 -16.98 -6.47
CA SER A 80 5.23 -18.01 -7.18
C SER A 80 3.85 -17.51 -7.62
N LEU A 81 3.20 -16.69 -6.79
CA LEU A 81 1.91 -16.11 -7.16
C LEU A 81 2.06 -15.12 -8.32
N VAL A 82 3.02 -14.22 -8.23
CA VAL A 82 3.26 -13.23 -9.29
C VAL A 82 3.68 -13.91 -10.59
N ALA A 83 4.52 -14.96 -10.52
CA ALA A 83 4.89 -15.74 -11.70
C ALA A 83 3.66 -16.38 -12.38
N TYR A 84 2.75 -16.97 -11.58
CA TYR A 84 1.50 -17.51 -12.10
C TYR A 84 0.64 -16.41 -12.76
N LEU A 85 0.46 -15.27 -12.11
CA LEU A 85 -0.35 -14.18 -12.67
C LEU A 85 0.25 -13.65 -13.99
N LYS A 86 1.55 -13.47 -14.06
CA LYS A 86 2.26 -13.01 -15.27
C LYS A 86 2.22 -13.99 -16.44
N GLN A 87 1.96 -15.26 -16.22
CA GLN A 87 1.72 -16.23 -17.29
C GLN A 87 0.37 -16.00 -18.01
N HIS A 88 -0.60 -15.38 -17.34
CA HIS A 88 -1.96 -15.21 -17.83
C HIS A 88 -2.33 -13.75 -18.12
N LEU A 89 -1.61 -12.80 -17.52
CA LEU A 89 -1.90 -11.37 -17.54
C LEU A 89 -0.67 -10.60 -18.04
N SER A 90 -0.88 -9.58 -18.88
CA SER A 90 0.21 -8.88 -19.56
C SER A 90 0.32 -7.40 -19.25
N THR A 91 -0.68 -6.79 -18.57
CA THR A 91 -0.67 -5.36 -18.26
C THR A 91 -0.67 -5.11 -16.76
N ASP A 92 -0.12 -3.96 -16.34
CA ASP A 92 -0.10 -3.55 -14.94
C ASP A 92 -1.50 -3.48 -14.34
N ASP A 93 -2.48 -2.96 -15.10
CA ASP A 93 -3.89 -2.87 -14.67
C ASP A 93 -4.47 -4.25 -14.37
N GLN A 94 -4.22 -5.23 -15.24
CA GLN A 94 -4.67 -6.62 -15.04
C GLN A 94 -3.98 -7.25 -13.82
N LEU A 95 -2.67 -7.06 -13.67
CA LEU A 95 -1.89 -7.60 -12.56
C LEU A 95 -2.33 -6.99 -11.23
N ALA A 96 -2.46 -5.65 -11.16
CA ALA A 96 -2.91 -4.97 -9.95
C ALA A 96 -4.32 -5.42 -9.53
N ARG A 97 -5.26 -5.55 -10.49
CA ARG A 97 -6.61 -6.05 -10.24
C ARG A 97 -6.59 -7.49 -9.73
N ALA A 98 -5.84 -8.38 -10.38
CA ALA A 98 -5.74 -9.79 -9.98
C ALA A 98 -5.10 -9.94 -8.58
N ILE A 99 -4.05 -9.18 -8.29
CA ILE A 99 -3.42 -9.16 -6.96
C ILE A 99 -4.42 -8.70 -5.90
N TYR A 100 -5.16 -7.62 -6.16
CA TYR A 100 -6.19 -7.11 -5.27
C TYR A 100 -7.25 -8.18 -4.98
N THR A 101 -7.77 -8.81 -6.02
CA THR A 101 -8.79 -9.87 -5.90
C THR A 101 -8.23 -11.07 -5.14
N TRP A 102 -7.00 -11.49 -5.45
CA TRP A 102 -6.40 -12.63 -4.76
C TRP A 102 -6.22 -12.37 -3.26
N VAL A 103 -5.66 -11.21 -2.87
CA VAL A 103 -5.47 -10.85 -1.45
C VAL A 103 -6.81 -10.78 -0.75
N SER A 104 -7.78 -10.07 -1.32
CA SER A 104 -9.11 -9.89 -0.72
C SER A 104 -9.87 -11.21 -0.54
N ARG A 105 -9.66 -12.20 -1.39
CA ARG A 105 -10.42 -13.47 -1.36
C ARG A 105 -9.69 -14.62 -0.66
N ASN A 106 -8.35 -14.55 -0.54
CA ASN A 106 -7.55 -15.63 0.02
C ASN A 106 -7.06 -15.37 1.46
N ILE A 107 -7.14 -14.14 1.94
CA ILE A 107 -6.80 -13.80 3.32
C ILE A 107 -8.08 -13.56 4.10
N LYS A 108 -8.23 -14.21 5.26
CA LYS A 108 -9.36 -14.03 6.15
C LYS A 108 -9.06 -12.96 7.20
N TYR A 109 -10.03 -12.07 7.46
CA TYR A 109 -9.84 -11.05 8.48
C TYR A 109 -9.81 -11.67 9.89
N ASN A 110 -8.82 -11.26 10.69
CA ASN A 110 -8.65 -11.76 12.04
C ASN A 110 -9.25 -10.78 13.07
N VAL A 111 -10.49 -10.97 13.43
CA VAL A 111 -11.22 -10.13 14.40
C VAL A 111 -10.70 -10.25 15.86
N TYR A 112 -9.83 -11.21 16.15
CA TYR A 112 -9.28 -11.45 17.49
C TYR A 112 -7.95 -10.74 17.74
N ILE A 113 -7.37 -10.10 16.73
CA ILE A 113 -6.13 -9.32 16.84
C ILE A 113 -6.48 -7.83 16.79
N THR A 114 -5.97 -7.08 17.74
CA THR A 114 -6.07 -5.62 17.77
C THR A 114 -4.94 -5.02 16.93
N TYR A 115 -5.23 -3.91 16.27
CA TYR A 115 -4.21 -3.11 15.61
C TYR A 115 -3.11 -2.70 16.61
N THR A 116 -1.87 -2.93 16.24
CA THR A 116 -0.68 -2.47 16.96
C THR A 116 0.25 -1.83 15.96
N SER A 117 0.87 -0.71 16.34
CA SER A 117 1.90 -0.10 15.47
C SER A 117 2.93 -1.14 15.08
N ARG A 118 3.22 -1.23 13.80
CA ARG A 118 4.23 -2.15 13.28
C ARG A 118 5.60 -1.75 13.83
N ASN A 119 6.36 -2.72 14.32
CA ASN A 119 7.74 -2.47 14.66
C ASN A 119 8.54 -2.22 13.37
N GLU A 120 9.23 -1.07 13.28
CA GLU A 120 10.07 -0.73 12.12
C GLU A 120 11.22 -1.74 11.90
N GLU A 121 11.63 -2.44 12.95
CA GLU A 121 12.66 -3.49 12.89
C GLU A 121 12.10 -4.87 12.49
N ALA A 122 10.78 -5.00 12.31
CA ALA A 122 10.17 -6.27 11.95
C ALA A 122 10.64 -6.73 10.56
N ASP A 123 10.98 -8.01 10.46
CA ASP A 123 11.36 -8.62 9.20
C ASP A 123 10.12 -8.83 8.32
N GLU A 124 9.88 -7.88 7.40
CA GLU A 124 8.74 -7.93 6.48
C GLU A 124 8.64 -9.28 5.74
N THR A 125 9.77 -9.91 5.42
CA THR A 125 9.78 -11.20 4.72
C THR A 125 9.16 -12.30 5.57
N LYS A 126 9.49 -12.34 6.87
CA LYS A 126 8.90 -13.31 7.80
C LYS A 126 7.43 -13.07 8.03
N GLU A 127 7.02 -11.79 8.15
CA GLU A 127 5.60 -11.43 8.29
C GLU A 127 4.81 -11.87 7.05
N ILE A 128 5.29 -11.58 5.85
CA ILE A 128 4.66 -12.00 4.60
C ILE A 128 4.53 -13.52 4.53
N GLN A 129 5.58 -14.27 4.89
CA GLN A 129 5.55 -15.72 4.93
C GLN A 129 4.50 -16.24 5.92
N LYS A 130 4.39 -15.62 7.09
CA LYS A 130 3.36 -15.95 8.08
C LYS A 130 1.95 -15.70 7.52
N ILE A 131 1.69 -14.55 6.91
CA ILE A 131 0.40 -14.22 6.29
C ILE A 131 0.03 -15.26 5.23
N LEU A 132 0.99 -15.61 4.36
CA LEU A 132 0.79 -16.61 3.29
C LEU A 132 0.53 -18.01 3.83
N SER A 133 1.14 -18.40 4.95
CA SER A 133 0.95 -19.70 5.57
C SER A 133 -0.34 -19.81 6.36
N GLU A 134 -0.69 -18.76 7.13
CA GLU A 134 -1.87 -18.74 7.99
C GLU A 134 -3.15 -18.35 7.25
N ARG A 135 -3.03 -17.65 6.10
CA ARG A 135 -4.14 -17.10 5.32
C ARG A 135 -5.08 -16.23 6.17
N LYS A 136 -4.52 -15.48 7.12
CA LYS A 136 -5.28 -14.71 8.09
C LYS A 136 -4.48 -13.49 8.53
N GLY A 137 -5.16 -12.35 8.72
CA GLY A 137 -4.53 -11.11 9.17
C GLY A 137 -5.50 -9.98 9.41
N ILE A 138 -4.98 -8.80 9.76
CA ILE A 138 -5.71 -7.54 9.91
C ILE A 138 -5.32 -6.58 8.75
N CYS A 139 -5.81 -5.35 8.75
CA CYS A 139 -5.55 -4.37 7.68
C CYS A 139 -4.05 -4.22 7.36
N GLN A 140 -3.18 -4.22 8.37
CA GLN A 140 -1.72 -4.17 8.22
C GLN A 140 -1.19 -5.32 7.36
N ASP A 141 -1.70 -6.53 7.59
CA ASP A 141 -1.26 -7.74 6.89
C ASP A 141 -1.72 -7.75 5.43
N TYR A 142 -2.97 -7.31 5.19
CA TYR A 142 -3.51 -7.13 3.85
C TYR A 142 -2.70 -6.10 3.04
N ALA A 143 -2.42 -4.95 3.65
CA ALA A 143 -1.66 -3.88 3.02
C ALA A 143 -0.21 -4.31 2.72
N LEU A 144 0.46 -4.96 3.70
CA LEU A 144 1.82 -5.46 3.54
C LEU A 144 1.92 -6.49 2.41
N LEU A 145 1.03 -7.47 2.39
CA LEU A 145 1.01 -8.52 1.37
C LEU A 145 0.71 -7.95 -0.02
N PHE A 146 -0.26 -7.05 -0.13
CA PHE A 146 -0.58 -6.37 -1.39
C PHE A 146 0.62 -5.58 -1.91
N LYS A 147 1.26 -4.76 -1.04
CA LYS A 147 2.49 -4.02 -1.39
C LYS A 147 3.56 -4.97 -1.93
N ALA A 148 3.82 -6.07 -1.25
CA ALA A 148 4.86 -7.02 -1.65
C ALA A 148 4.59 -7.65 -3.02
N LEU A 149 3.34 -8.07 -3.28
CA LEU A 149 2.92 -8.66 -4.55
C LEU A 149 3.03 -7.66 -5.71
N VAL A 150 2.58 -6.42 -5.50
CA VAL A 150 2.63 -5.35 -6.51
C VAL A 150 4.08 -4.99 -6.83
N LYS A 151 4.96 -4.90 -5.82
CA LYS A 151 6.40 -4.64 -6.03
C LYS A 151 7.08 -5.79 -6.78
N GLU A 152 6.78 -7.04 -6.45
CA GLU A 152 7.28 -8.20 -7.18
C GLU A 152 6.77 -8.25 -8.63
N ALA A 153 5.56 -7.72 -8.86
CA ALA A 153 5.03 -7.56 -10.22
C ALA A 153 5.76 -6.47 -11.03
N GLY A 154 6.62 -5.65 -10.41
CA GLY A 154 7.42 -4.61 -11.05
C GLY A 154 6.83 -3.21 -10.95
N MET A 155 5.81 -3.00 -10.13
CA MET A 155 5.17 -1.71 -9.91
C MET A 155 5.61 -1.09 -8.56
N ASP A 156 5.59 0.24 -8.46
CA ASP A 156 5.81 0.93 -7.19
C ASP A 156 4.58 0.81 -6.28
N ALA A 157 4.78 0.53 -5.00
CA ALA A 157 3.70 0.49 -4.01
C ALA A 157 4.19 0.89 -2.61
N TYR A 158 3.30 1.54 -1.86
CA TYR A 158 3.50 1.98 -0.48
C TYR A 158 2.29 1.61 0.37
N VAL A 159 2.54 1.29 1.65
CA VAL A 159 1.49 1.23 2.68
C VAL A 159 1.22 2.65 3.17
N ILE A 160 -0.02 2.94 3.45
CA ILE A 160 -0.49 4.22 3.98
C ILE A 160 -1.20 3.95 5.30
N ASP A 161 -0.75 4.61 6.35
CA ASP A 161 -1.39 4.63 7.66
C ASP A 161 -2.35 5.81 7.76
N GLY A 162 -3.51 5.60 8.37
CA GLY A 162 -4.47 6.67 8.55
C GLY A 162 -5.72 6.25 9.29
N TYR A 163 -6.79 7.00 9.08
CA TYR A 163 -8.09 6.79 9.69
C TYR A 163 -9.18 6.82 8.64
N ASN A 164 -10.15 5.94 8.77
CA ASN A 164 -11.34 5.93 7.92
C ASN A 164 -12.35 6.98 8.36
N ARG A 165 -13.22 7.39 7.42
CA ARG A 165 -14.38 8.22 7.72
C ARG A 165 -15.67 7.47 7.39
N ARG A 166 -16.66 7.58 8.30
CA ARG A 166 -18.03 7.12 8.04
C ARG A 166 -18.98 8.29 8.33
N ASP A 167 -19.85 8.62 7.40
CA ASP A 167 -20.81 9.72 7.50
C ASP A 167 -20.17 11.08 7.91
N GLY A 168 -18.95 11.32 7.40
CA GLY A 168 -18.18 12.54 7.69
C GLY A 168 -17.38 12.52 8.99
N ALA A 169 -17.62 11.58 9.90
CA ALA A 169 -16.88 11.42 11.15
C ALA A 169 -15.65 10.51 10.96
N LEU A 170 -14.54 10.84 11.62
CA LEU A 170 -13.39 9.93 11.72
C LEU A 170 -13.75 8.73 12.60
N LEU A 171 -13.41 7.54 12.12
CA LEU A 171 -13.48 6.35 12.97
C LEU A 171 -12.28 6.34 13.95
N PRO A 172 -12.46 5.84 15.16
CA PRO A 172 -11.42 5.88 16.18
C PRO A 172 -10.26 4.92 15.91
N ASP A 173 -10.53 3.85 15.17
CA ASP A 173 -9.54 2.82 14.90
C ASP A 173 -8.66 3.21 13.71
N PRO A 174 -7.32 3.10 13.86
CA PRO A 174 -6.40 3.29 12.75
C PRO A 174 -6.60 2.20 11.69
N HIS A 175 -6.22 2.53 10.45
CA HIS A 175 -6.38 1.65 9.31
C HIS A 175 -5.20 1.78 8.36
N GLU A 176 -4.81 0.66 7.73
CA GLU A 176 -3.79 0.63 6.69
C GLU A 176 -4.39 0.21 5.34
N TRP A 177 -3.97 0.91 4.30
CA TRP A 177 -4.26 0.60 2.90
C TRP A 177 -3.03 0.84 2.03
N CYS A 178 -3.14 0.84 0.71
CA CYS A 178 -2.02 0.99 -0.20
C CYS A 178 -2.24 2.08 -1.24
N ALA A 179 -1.14 2.70 -1.67
CA ALA A 179 -1.04 3.35 -2.97
C ALA A 179 -0.14 2.51 -3.87
N ALA A 180 -0.54 2.32 -5.12
CA ALA A 180 0.27 1.65 -6.13
C ALA A 180 0.27 2.45 -7.44
N LYS A 181 1.41 2.43 -8.14
CA LYS A 181 1.57 3.11 -9.42
C LYS A 181 1.33 2.12 -10.55
N VAL A 182 0.14 2.20 -11.13
CA VAL A 182 -0.32 1.30 -12.19
C VAL A 182 -0.34 2.07 -13.51
N SER A 183 0.33 1.56 -14.53
CA SER A 183 0.42 2.21 -15.85
C SER A 183 0.83 3.70 -15.75
N GLY A 184 1.77 4.01 -14.85
CA GLY A 184 2.31 5.36 -14.64
C GLY A 184 1.47 6.29 -13.77
N LYS A 185 0.30 5.88 -13.25
CA LYS A 185 -0.59 6.67 -12.39
C LYS A 185 -0.75 6.04 -11.02
N TRP A 186 -0.88 6.87 -9.98
CA TRP A 186 -1.12 6.41 -8.62
C TRP A 186 -2.61 6.14 -8.39
N TYR A 187 -2.90 4.99 -7.79
CA TYR A 187 -4.23 4.55 -7.38
C TYR A 187 -4.19 4.07 -5.92
N MET A 188 -5.31 4.24 -5.24
CA MET A 188 -5.51 3.74 -3.88
C MET A 188 -6.15 2.35 -3.93
N PHE A 189 -5.64 1.44 -3.12
CA PHE A 189 -6.13 0.07 -2.99
C PHE A 189 -6.36 -0.26 -1.52
N ASP A 190 -7.54 -0.74 -1.21
CA ASP A 190 -7.86 -1.26 0.13
C ASP A 190 -8.34 -2.72 0.02
N PRO A 191 -7.40 -3.68 0.04
CA PRO A 191 -7.77 -5.09 -0.08
C PRO A 191 -8.51 -5.62 1.16
N THR A 192 -8.41 -4.93 2.32
CA THR A 192 -9.18 -5.26 3.51
C THR A 192 -10.66 -5.02 3.28
N TRP A 193 -11.01 -3.84 2.78
CA TRP A 193 -12.38 -3.51 2.44
C TRP A 193 -12.90 -4.28 1.24
N GLY A 194 -12.00 -4.65 0.32
CA GLY A 194 -12.32 -5.59 -0.75
C GLY A 194 -12.69 -6.99 -0.26
N ALA A 195 -12.16 -7.41 0.89
CA ALA A 195 -12.52 -8.66 1.55
C ALA A 195 -13.85 -8.58 2.30
N GLY A 196 -14.16 -7.41 2.90
CA GLY A 196 -15.35 -7.20 3.72
C GLY A 196 -15.15 -6.11 4.77
N PHE A 197 -16.01 -6.09 5.77
CA PHE A 197 -15.95 -5.13 6.88
C PHE A 197 -16.30 -5.81 8.21
N VAL A 198 -15.93 -5.16 9.31
CA VAL A 198 -16.23 -5.65 10.68
C VAL A 198 -17.44 -4.90 11.21
N GLU A 199 -18.45 -5.64 11.67
CA GLU A 199 -19.60 -5.11 12.37
C GLU A 199 -19.91 -5.99 13.57
N ASN A 200 -20.12 -5.37 14.75
CA ASN A 200 -20.42 -6.07 16.00
C ASN A 200 -19.44 -7.22 16.29
N TYR A 201 -18.13 -6.98 16.11
CA TYR A 201 -17.05 -7.98 16.27
C TYR A 201 -17.15 -9.20 15.33
N GLN A 202 -17.94 -9.10 14.27
CA GLN A 202 -18.03 -10.11 13.23
C GLN A 202 -17.52 -9.56 11.93
N PHE A 203 -16.82 -10.39 11.16
CA PHE A 203 -16.39 -10.04 9.80
C PHE A 203 -17.49 -10.42 8.82
N ILE A 204 -17.94 -9.43 8.05
CA ILE A 204 -18.94 -9.57 6.99
C ILE A 204 -18.20 -9.51 5.65
N PRO A 205 -18.13 -10.63 4.90
CA PRO A 205 -17.46 -10.65 3.60
C PRO A 205 -18.13 -9.73 2.59
N SER A 206 -17.33 -9.14 1.69
CA SER A 206 -17.85 -8.49 0.50
C SER A 206 -18.46 -9.52 -0.46
N PRO A 207 -19.53 -9.19 -1.16
CA PRO A 207 -20.22 -10.07 -2.09
C PRO A 207 -19.33 -10.51 -3.27
#